data_33f0fc7709abe4cf2b7085c4318b9a4f
#
_entry.id   33f0fc7709abe4cf2b7085c4318b9a4f
#
_cell.length_a   1.000
_cell.length_b   1.000
_cell.length_c   1.000
_cell.angle_alpha   90.00
_cell.angle_beta   90.00
_cell.angle_gamma   90.00
#
_symmetry.space_group_name_H-M   'P 1'
#
loop_
_entity.id
_entity.type
_entity.pdbx_description
1 polymer ?
#
loop_
_entity_poly.entity_id
_entity_poly.type
_entity_poly.pdbx_seq_one_letter_code
_entity_poly.pdbx_strand_id
1 'polypeptide(L)'
;YHSEAYEVFKKKIIEKFLNNVEELIPDVRNHIVQVELWTPKTNQFYINSTNGNVYGTNKTLNQVGPFSYKNKTEIENLYLCGASTLSHGVTGATYSGLEAAAQILNCKSDDLLIKDDSQKIKIYDAEDHSTWSEFINKKREDKVRNFKEITQS
;
A
#
# COMPACT_ATOMS: atom_id res chain seq x y z
N TYR A 1 -16.93 11.16 9.75
CA TYR A 1 -15.49 11.16 9.48
C TYR A 1 -14.94 12.59 9.41
N HIS A 2 -15.59 13.52 8.73
CA HIS A 2 -15.16 14.91 8.57
C HIS A 2 -15.83 15.90 9.55
N SER A 3 -16.02 15.53 10.81
CA SER A 3 -16.50 16.48 11.81
C SER A 3 -15.39 17.49 12.18
N GLU A 4 -15.77 18.71 12.52
CA GLU A 4 -14.84 19.76 12.94
C GLU A 4 -13.97 19.32 14.13
N ALA A 5 -14.56 18.67 15.13
CA ALA A 5 -13.83 18.13 16.27
C ALA A 5 -12.77 17.10 15.86
N TYR A 6 -13.04 16.30 14.84
CA TYR A 6 -12.09 15.31 14.33
C TYR A 6 -10.94 15.96 13.57
N GLU A 7 -11.18 16.98 12.79
CA GLU A 7 -10.13 17.73 12.10
C GLU A 7 -9.23 18.47 13.11
N VAL A 8 -9.80 19.04 14.16
CA VAL A 8 -9.01 19.64 15.26
C VAL A 8 -8.14 18.58 15.95
N PHE A 9 -8.69 17.42 16.22
CA PHE A 9 -7.91 16.30 16.77
C PHE A 9 -6.74 15.91 15.86
N LYS A 10 -6.97 15.73 14.56
CA LYS A 10 -5.93 15.38 13.59
C LYS A 10 -4.81 16.43 13.58
N LYS A 11 -5.16 17.72 13.57
CA LYS A 11 -4.18 18.81 13.61
C LYS A 11 -3.28 18.73 14.84
N LYS A 12 -3.84 18.47 16.01
CA LYS A 12 -3.04 18.31 17.26
C LYS A 12 -2.04 17.15 17.17
N ILE A 13 -2.45 16.03 16.59
CA ILE A 13 -1.58 14.87 16.40
C ILE A 13 -0.48 15.18 15.39
N ILE A 14 -0.81 15.79 14.26
CA ILE A 14 0.17 16.23 13.26
C ILE A 14 1.23 17.13 13.89
N GLU A 15 0.81 18.16 14.65
CA GLU A 15 1.74 19.06 15.32
C GLU A 15 2.69 18.33 16.28
N LYS A 16 2.16 17.38 17.04
CA LYS A 16 2.99 16.57 17.94
C LYS A 16 4.02 15.74 17.18
N PHE A 17 3.63 15.12 16.05
CA PHE A 17 4.58 14.38 15.21
C PHE A 17 5.62 15.30 14.57
N LEU A 18 5.22 16.45 14.06
CA LEU A 18 6.12 17.41 13.45
C LEU A 18 7.15 17.94 14.45
N ASN A 19 6.75 18.22 15.68
CA ASN A 19 7.70 18.61 16.75
C ASN A 19 8.76 17.53 16.97
N ASN A 20 8.35 16.26 17.10
CA ASN A 20 9.29 15.16 17.29
C ASN A 20 10.24 14.98 16.08
N VAL A 21 9.75 15.17 14.87
CA VAL A 21 10.57 15.07 13.65
C VAL A 21 11.54 16.25 13.56
N GLU A 22 11.13 17.45 13.95
CA GLU A 22 11.97 18.65 13.95
C GLU A 22 13.12 18.59 14.96
N GLU A 23 12.92 17.88 16.09
CA GLU A 23 14.01 17.57 17.02
C GLU A 23 15.13 16.73 16.39
N LEU A 24 14.77 15.84 15.45
CA LEU A 24 15.73 14.97 14.75
C LEU A 24 16.28 15.61 13.47
N ILE A 25 15.45 16.39 12.77
CA ILE A 25 15.76 17.02 11.48
C ILE A 25 15.40 18.51 11.63
N PRO A 26 16.34 19.36 12.07
CA PRO A 26 16.10 20.80 12.17
C PRO A 26 15.65 21.38 10.83
N ASP A 27 14.74 22.36 10.89
CA ASP A 27 14.21 23.07 9.72
C ASP A 27 13.33 22.25 8.77
N VAL A 28 12.96 21.02 9.14
CA VAL A 28 12.15 20.13 8.30
C VAL A 28 10.80 20.76 7.89
N ARG A 29 10.19 21.57 8.77
CA ARG A 29 8.90 22.22 8.49
C ARG A 29 8.92 23.10 7.25
N ASN A 30 10.02 23.77 6.97
CA ASN A 30 10.18 24.63 5.79
C ASN A 30 10.32 23.85 4.47
N HIS A 31 10.54 22.54 4.57
CA HIS A 31 10.66 21.63 3.41
C HIS A 31 9.44 20.73 3.21
N ILE A 32 8.44 20.82 4.09
CA ILE A 32 7.22 20.01 3.99
C ILE A 32 6.26 20.67 3.00
N VAL A 33 5.96 19.94 1.92
CA VAL A 33 5.00 20.38 0.89
C VAL A 33 3.57 19.94 1.23
N GLN A 34 3.43 18.78 1.87
CA GLN A 34 2.11 18.23 2.20
C GLN A 34 2.20 17.37 3.47
N VAL A 35 1.17 17.43 4.30
CA VAL A 35 1.01 16.58 5.48
C VAL A 35 -0.38 15.98 5.52
N GLU A 36 -0.45 14.67 5.61
CA GLU A 36 -1.70 13.94 5.84
C GLU A 36 -1.57 12.98 7.01
N LEU A 37 -2.59 12.92 7.85
CA LEU A 37 -2.70 11.94 8.92
C LEU A 37 -3.78 10.91 8.60
N TRP A 38 -3.35 9.69 8.39
CA TRP A 38 -4.22 8.52 8.28
C TRP A 38 -4.45 7.91 9.66
N THR A 39 -5.70 7.61 9.95
CA THR A 39 -6.12 7.10 11.26
C THR A 39 -6.97 5.86 11.06
N PRO A 40 -7.29 5.09 12.13
CA PRO A 40 -8.25 4.01 12.03
C PRO A 40 -9.60 4.42 11.44
N LYS A 41 -10.06 5.64 11.72
CA LYS A 41 -11.30 6.17 11.11
C LYS A 41 -11.17 6.40 9.59
N THR A 42 -9.98 6.74 9.12
CA THR A 42 -9.68 6.84 7.68
C THR A 42 -9.89 5.48 7.01
N ASN A 43 -9.36 4.42 7.61
CA ASN A 43 -9.54 3.06 7.09
C ASN A 43 -11.00 2.61 7.12
N GLN A 44 -11.73 2.91 8.21
CA GLN A 44 -13.18 2.63 8.25
C GLN A 44 -13.92 3.33 7.12
N PHE A 45 -13.60 4.58 6.85
CA PHE A 45 -14.31 5.39 5.87
C PHE A 45 -14.01 4.94 4.43
N TYR A 46 -12.74 4.78 4.06
CA TYR A 46 -12.35 4.51 2.67
C TYR A 46 -12.40 3.03 2.26
N ILE A 47 -12.07 2.13 3.16
CA ILE A 47 -11.98 0.69 2.86
C ILE A 47 -12.94 -0.16 3.71
N ASN A 48 -13.84 0.46 4.46
CA ASN A 48 -14.82 -0.21 5.32
C ASN A 48 -14.20 -1.24 6.26
N SER A 49 -13.00 -0.96 6.76
CA SER A 49 -12.27 -1.90 7.63
C SER A 49 -12.91 -1.97 9.02
N THR A 50 -13.06 -3.17 9.54
CA THR A 50 -13.61 -3.41 10.89
C THR A 50 -12.70 -2.75 11.94
N ASN A 51 -13.25 -1.84 12.74
CA ASN A 51 -12.54 -1.07 13.77
C ASN A 51 -11.30 -0.32 13.27
N GLY A 52 -11.23 -0.03 11.96
CA GLY A 52 -10.12 0.70 11.36
C GLY A 52 -8.83 -0.11 11.24
N ASN A 53 -8.91 -1.43 11.20
CA ASN A 53 -7.73 -2.27 11.02
C ASN A 53 -7.00 -1.94 9.70
N VAL A 54 -5.69 -2.24 9.65
CA VAL A 54 -4.83 -1.94 8.51
C VAL A 54 -4.51 -3.20 7.71
N TYR A 55 -4.29 -4.32 8.40
CA TYR A 55 -3.68 -5.52 7.83
C TYR A 55 -4.58 -6.77 7.90
N GLY A 56 -5.88 -6.60 7.85
CA GLY A 56 -6.82 -7.72 7.88
C GLY A 56 -7.09 -8.22 9.30
N THR A 57 -7.26 -9.52 9.47
CA THR A 57 -7.60 -10.14 10.74
C THR A 57 -6.47 -10.03 11.77
N ASN A 58 -6.82 -10.05 13.05
CA ASN A 58 -5.84 -10.07 14.14
C ASN A 58 -4.95 -11.33 14.04
N LYS A 59 -3.65 -11.15 14.09
CA LYS A 59 -2.65 -12.23 14.01
C LYS A 59 -2.24 -12.68 15.41
N THR A 60 -3.16 -13.30 16.13
CA THR A 60 -2.86 -14.01 17.39
C THR A 60 -2.10 -15.32 17.11
N LEU A 61 -1.52 -15.93 18.15
CA LEU A 61 -0.83 -17.22 18.02
C LEU A 61 -1.68 -18.31 17.37
N ASN A 62 -3.00 -18.26 17.56
CA ASN A 62 -3.96 -19.19 16.98
C ASN A 62 -4.44 -18.81 15.57
N GLN A 63 -3.83 -17.78 14.94
CA GLN A 63 -4.22 -17.25 13.64
C GLN A 63 -3.02 -16.99 12.72
N VAL A 64 -1.86 -17.60 13.06
CA VAL A 64 -0.62 -17.47 12.26
C VAL A 64 -0.09 -18.85 11.88
N GLY A 65 0.68 -18.91 10.80
CA GLY A 65 1.29 -20.14 10.30
C GLY A 65 0.27 -21.23 10.01
N PRO A 66 0.37 -22.41 10.60
CA PRO A 66 -0.55 -23.55 10.37
C PRO A 66 -2.02 -23.26 10.74
N PHE A 67 -2.23 -22.28 11.62
CA PHE A 67 -3.55 -21.89 12.10
C PHE A 67 -4.14 -20.68 11.37
N SER A 68 -3.45 -20.14 10.36
CA SER A 68 -3.99 -19.07 9.52
C SER A 68 -5.17 -19.56 8.69
N TYR A 69 -6.03 -18.62 8.28
CA TYR A 69 -7.10 -18.94 7.34
C TYR A 69 -6.51 -19.46 6.04
N LYS A 70 -6.99 -20.63 5.60
CA LYS A 70 -6.56 -21.24 4.33
C LYS A 70 -7.22 -20.53 3.15
N ASN A 71 -6.55 -20.56 2.00
CA ASN A 71 -7.11 -20.03 0.77
C ASN A 71 -8.34 -20.84 0.31
N LYS A 72 -8.30 -22.16 0.43
CA LYS A 72 -9.46 -23.03 0.14
C LYS A 72 -10.34 -23.13 1.39
N THR A 73 -11.62 -22.79 1.24
CA THR A 73 -12.60 -22.96 2.33
C THR A 73 -13.26 -24.32 2.30
N GLU A 74 -14.07 -24.59 3.32
CA GLU A 74 -14.94 -25.80 3.38
C GLU A 74 -16.14 -25.70 2.44
N ILE A 75 -16.43 -24.49 1.94
CA ILE A 75 -17.52 -24.25 0.99
C ILE A 75 -16.98 -24.49 -0.42
N GLU A 76 -17.67 -25.31 -1.18
CA GLU A 76 -17.29 -25.62 -2.56
C GLU A 76 -17.23 -24.35 -3.42
N ASN A 77 -16.18 -24.22 -4.24
CA ASN A 77 -15.92 -23.08 -5.12
C ASN A 77 -15.74 -21.71 -4.42
N LEU A 78 -15.58 -21.69 -3.09
CA LEU A 78 -15.26 -20.48 -2.34
C LEU A 78 -13.80 -20.47 -1.92
N TYR A 79 -13.06 -19.48 -2.39
CA TYR A 79 -11.64 -19.28 -2.07
C TYR A 79 -11.43 -17.91 -1.42
N LEU A 80 -10.49 -17.86 -0.49
CA LEU A 80 -10.09 -16.63 0.20
C LEU A 80 -8.68 -16.23 -0.24
N CYS A 81 -8.44 -14.94 -0.42
CA CYS A 81 -7.11 -14.41 -0.63
C CYS A 81 -6.96 -13.03 0.02
N GLY A 82 -5.73 -12.52 0.06
CA GLY A 82 -5.43 -11.22 0.60
C GLY A 82 -4.82 -11.24 2.00
N ALA A 83 -4.76 -10.09 2.65
CA ALA A 83 -4.04 -9.86 3.90
C ALA A 83 -4.57 -10.66 5.10
N SER A 84 -5.81 -11.12 5.05
CA SER A 84 -6.44 -11.89 6.14
C SER A 84 -6.09 -13.37 6.14
N THR A 85 -5.53 -13.91 5.06
CA THR A 85 -5.18 -15.32 4.93
C THR A 85 -3.74 -15.59 5.39
N LEU A 86 -2.84 -15.86 4.48
CA LEU A 86 -1.49 -16.32 4.77
C LEU A 86 -0.65 -15.24 5.48
N SER A 87 -0.54 -14.07 4.89
CA SER A 87 0.26 -12.96 5.41
C SER A 87 -0.28 -11.61 4.94
N HIS A 88 0.08 -10.55 5.67
CA HIS A 88 -0.28 -9.18 5.32
C HIS A 88 0.82 -8.50 4.48
N GLY A 89 0.54 -7.27 4.06
CA GLY A 89 1.42 -6.49 3.19
C GLY A 89 1.30 -6.89 1.72
N VAL A 90 2.01 -6.18 0.86
CA VAL A 90 1.93 -6.36 -0.60
C VAL A 90 2.35 -7.79 -0.98
N THR A 91 3.50 -8.23 -0.52
CA THR A 91 4.03 -9.57 -0.82
C THR A 91 3.11 -10.68 -0.32
N GLY A 92 2.66 -10.58 0.94
CA GLY A 92 1.78 -11.60 1.54
C GLY A 92 0.43 -11.70 0.84
N ALA A 93 -0.19 -10.56 0.51
CA ALA A 93 -1.46 -10.54 -0.19
C ALA A 93 -1.33 -11.04 -1.64
N THR A 94 -0.24 -10.70 -2.34
CA THR A 94 0.04 -11.18 -3.70
C THR A 94 0.26 -12.70 -3.69
N TYR A 95 1.09 -13.20 -2.78
CA TYR A 95 1.34 -14.64 -2.68
C TYR A 95 0.06 -15.40 -2.35
N SER A 96 -0.77 -14.87 -1.46
CA SER A 96 -2.09 -15.44 -1.16
C SER A 96 -3.00 -15.53 -2.38
N GLY A 97 -2.94 -14.53 -3.28
CA GLY A 97 -3.66 -14.57 -4.56
C GLY A 97 -3.15 -15.66 -5.50
N LEU A 98 -1.82 -15.81 -5.60
CA LEU A 98 -1.19 -16.88 -6.38
C LEU A 98 -1.59 -18.27 -5.86
N GLU A 99 -1.56 -18.47 -4.55
CA GLU A 99 -1.97 -19.73 -3.93
C GLU A 99 -3.44 -20.05 -4.20
N ALA A 100 -4.33 -19.07 -4.10
CA ALA A 100 -5.74 -19.26 -4.42
C ALA A 100 -5.93 -19.63 -5.91
N ALA A 101 -5.26 -18.93 -6.81
CA ALA A 101 -5.30 -19.24 -8.25
C ALA A 101 -4.74 -20.63 -8.56
N ALA A 102 -3.63 -21.01 -7.94
CA ALA A 102 -3.04 -22.33 -8.10
C ALA A 102 -3.98 -23.46 -7.67
N GLN A 103 -4.71 -23.27 -6.57
CA GLN A 103 -5.71 -24.22 -6.11
C GLN A 103 -6.90 -24.33 -7.08
N ILE A 104 -7.38 -23.21 -7.63
CA ILE A 104 -8.46 -23.21 -8.63
C ILE A 104 -8.02 -23.93 -9.91
N LEU A 105 -6.79 -23.68 -10.35
CA LEU A 105 -6.22 -24.25 -11.59
C LEU A 105 -5.62 -25.64 -11.40
N ASN A 106 -5.59 -26.14 -10.17
CA ASN A 106 -4.98 -27.44 -9.80
C ASN A 106 -3.51 -27.55 -10.27
N CYS A 107 -2.72 -26.51 -10.03
CA CYS A 107 -1.29 -26.42 -10.33
C CYS A 107 -0.50 -25.92 -9.09
N LYS A 108 0.81 -25.77 -9.21
CA LYS A 108 1.62 -25.12 -8.17
C LYS A 108 1.66 -23.61 -8.41
N SER A 109 1.80 -22.82 -7.34
CA SER A 109 1.94 -21.35 -7.42
C SER A 109 3.12 -20.94 -8.31
N ASP A 110 4.23 -21.69 -8.27
CA ASP A 110 5.40 -21.44 -9.11
C ASP A 110 5.14 -21.61 -10.61
N ASP A 111 4.16 -22.43 -10.99
CA ASP A 111 3.80 -22.64 -12.38
C ASP A 111 3.05 -21.44 -12.99
N LEU A 112 2.47 -20.59 -12.12
CA LEU A 112 1.78 -19.36 -12.50
C LEU A 112 2.74 -18.18 -12.68
N LEU A 113 3.97 -18.29 -12.20
CA LEU A 113 4.99 -17.25 -12.37
C LEU A 113 5.61 -17.41 -13.75
N ILE A 114 5.49 -16.35 -14.57
CA ILE A 114 6.09 -16.31 -15.90
C ILE A 114 7.60 -16.34 -15.74
N LYS A 115 8.23 -17.42 -16.22
CA LYS A 115 9.68 -17.60 -16.23
C LYS A 115 10.29 -17.21 -17.60
N ASP A 116 9.60 -16.36 -18.34
CA ASP A 116 10.05 -15.92 -19.65
C ASP A 116 11.09 -14.80 -19.51
N ASP A 117 12.32 -15.11 -19.88
CA ASP A 117 13.44 -14.15 -19.91
C ASP A 117 13.20 -12.96 -20.87
N SER A 118 12.25 -13.09 -21.83
CA SER A 118 11.90 -12.02 -22.75
C SER A 118 11.14 -10.88 -22.08
N GLN A 119 10.53 -11.12 -20.91
CA GLN A 119 9.80 -10.14 -20.12
C GLN A 119 10.62 -9.63 -18.91
N LYS A 120 11.91 -9.44 -19.08
CA LYS A 120 12.74 -8.84 -18.02
C LYS A 120 12.18 -7.48 -17.61
N ILE A 121 12.01 -7.29 -16.30
CA ILE A 121 11.70 -5.99 -15.74
C ILE A 121 12.80 -5.03 -16.19
N LYS A 122 12.44 -4.00 -16.94
CA LYS A 122 13.38 -2.94 -17.29
C LYS A 122 13.60 -2.07 -16.06
N ILE A 123 14.82 -2.08 -15.56
CA ILE A 123 15.24 -1.22 -14.45
C ILE A 123 15.84 0.04 -15.07
N TYR A 124 15.30 1.18 -14.67
CA TYR A 124 15.79 2.48 -15.10
C TYR A 124 16.45 3.16 -13.91
N ASP A 125 17.56 3.85 -14.14
CA ASP A 125 18.17 4.70 -13.12
C ASP A 125 17.20 5.86 -12.80
N ALA A 126 16.89 6.05 -11.52
CA ALA A 126 15.99 7.12 -11.10
C ALA A 126 16.55 8.52 -11.33
N GLU A 127 17.87 8.66 -11.32
CA GLU A 127 18.58 9.94 -11.50
C GLU A 127 18.93 10.20 -12.98
N ASP A 128 19.06 9.17 -13.80
CA ASP A 128 19.36 9.31 -15.24
C ASP A 128 18.10 9.20 -16.10
N HIS A 129 17.45 10.32 -16.30
CA HIS A 129 16.23 10.43 -17.10
C HIS A 129 16.43 10.12 -18.59
N SER A 130 17.66 10.11 -19.09
CA SER A 130 17.96 9.79 -20.49
C SER A 130 17.68 8.32 -20.79
N THR A 131 17.74 7.46 -19.78
CA THR A 131 17.46 6.03 -19.89
C THR A 131 15.96 5.69 -19.86
N TRP A 132 15.11 6.66 -19.50
CA TRP A 132 13.68 6.43 -19.36
C TRP A 132 12.97 6.35 -20.71
N SER A 133 11.89 5.56 -20.76
CA SER A 133 11.06 5.54 -21.96
C SER A 133 10.41 6.91 -22.20
N GLU A 134 10.18 7.24 -23.48
CA GLU A 134 9.51 8.49 -23.88
C GLU A 134 8.17 8.70 -23.15
N PHE A 135 7.40 7.63 -22.94
CA PHE A 135 6.14 7.66 -22.20
C PHE A 135 6.33 8.12 -20.74
N ILE A 136 7.36 7.64 -20.05
CA ILE A 136 7.64 8.03 -18.66
C ILE A 136 8.13 9.47 -18.60
N ASN A 137 9.02 9.87 -19.49
CA ASN A 137 9.52 11.24 -19.58
C ASN A 137 8.38 12.24 -19.82
N LYS A 138 7.48 11.96 -20.76
CA LYS A 138 6.30 12.79 -21.01
C LYS A 138 5.40 12.94 -19.79
N LYS A 139 5.11 11.85 -19.09
CA LYS A 139 4.32 11.91 -17.83
C LYS A 139 4.99 12.75 -16.74
N ARG A 140 6.31 12.70 -16.63
CA ARG A 140 7.07 13.52 -15.70
C ARG A 140 6.97 14.99 -16.04
N GLU A 141 7.17 15.34 -17.31
CA GLU A 141 7.06 16.72 -17.80
C GLU A 141 5.68 17.32 -17.54
N ASP A 142 4.62 16.56 -17.82
CA ASP A 142 3.23 16.96 -17.55
C ASP A 142 3.00 17.21 -16.04
N LYS A 143 3.53 16.34 -15.16
CA LYS A 143 3.44 16.55 -13.72
C LYS A 143 4.20 17.80 -13.25
N VAL A 144 5.41 18.00 -13.74
CA VAL A 144 6.23 19.18 -13.38
C VAL A 144 5.56 20.46 -13.84
N ARG A 145 4.97 20.47 -15.04
CA ARG A 145 4.22 21.62 -15.57
C ARG A 145 3.00 21.94 -14.69
N ASN A 146 2.17 20.95 -14.39
CA ASN A 146 0.97 21.10 -13.55
C ASN A 146 1.35 21.59 -12.14
N PHE A 147 2.46 21.11 -11.58
CA PHE A 147 2.94 21.55 -10.27
C PHE A 147 3.35 23.04 -10.28
N LYS A 148 4.04 23.50 -11.34
CA LYS A 148 4.42 24.91 -11.49
C LYS A 148 3.21 25.83 -11.64
N GLU A 149 2.18 25.41 -12.36
CA GLU A 149 0.94 26.17 -12.53
C GLU A 149 0.18 26.35 -11.20
N ILE A 150 0.15 25.30 -10.36
CA ILE A 150 -0.48 25.35 -9.03
C ILE A 150 0.29 26.23 -8.04
N THR A 151 1.63 26.29 -8.16
CA THR A 151 2.46 27.06 -7.22
C THR A 151 2.62 28.54 -7.61
N GLN A 152 2.16 28.93 -8.80
CA GLN A 152 2.20 30.32 -9.29
C GLN A 152 0.81 31.00 -9.26
N SER A 153 -0.24 30.29 -8.87
CA SER A 153 -1.59 30.81 -8.63
C SER A 153 -1.81 31.08 -7.15
#